data_eeb1a4fe0ec1a6879153b0894fb2a890
#
_entry.id   eeb1a4fe0ec1a6879153b0894fb2a890
#
_cell.length_a   1.000
_cell.length_b   1.000
_cell.length_c   1.000
_cell.angle_alpha   90.00
_cell.angle_beta   90.00
_cell.angle_gamma   90.00
#
_symmetry.space_group_name_H-M   'P 1'
#
loop_
_entity.id
_entity.type
_entity.pdbx_description
1 polymer ?
#
loop_
_entity_poly.entity_id
_entity_poly.type
_entity_poly.pdbx_seq_one_letter_code
_entity_poly.pdbx_strand_id
1 'polypeptide(L)'
;MLARWLKFLKLGFSIFKGDALDHKSLHDAALEYHEKPVPGKFKIVITKPAETAGDLTLAYSPGVAEPVLEIAKNPSDAYRYTGKGNSVAIISNGTAILGLGNLGPLASKPVMEGKALLFNRFAHINAIDIEVKNKTVDEFITTVECIADTFGGINLEDIKAPECFEIERELIKRCNVPVFHDDQHGTAIVSCAGILNAVQLQGKKLEDCKVVCVGAGAAGVACSDLLIAAGADKNKFFMVDRHGVIRSDRAQYNNGEKPRFVNDAGPKTLSEACAGADILLGVSGPGLITEADLMSLAPKPV
;
A
#
# COMPACT_ATOMS: atom_id res chain seq x y z
N MET A 1 -29.97 7.83 -15.85
CA MET A 1 -29.20 7.46 -14.65
C MET A 1 -27.68 7.48 -14.90
N LEU A 2 -27.22 6.94 -16.02
CA LEU A 2 -25.79 6.92 -16.41
C LEU A 2 -25.15 8.30 -16.58
N ALA A 3 -25.86 9.28 -17.16
CA ALA A 3 -25.36 10.66 -17.28
C ALA A 3 -25.10 11.34 -15.91
N ARG A 4 -25.72 10.89 -14.84
CA ARG A 4 -25.42 11.31 -13.48
C ARG A 4 -24.15 10.64 -12.95
N TRP A 5 -23.85 9.40 -13.37
CA TRP A 5 -22.65 8.65 -12.99
C TRP A 5 -21.40 9.17 -13.70
N LEU A 6 -21.49 9.50 -14.98
CA LEU A 6 -20.40 10.19 -15.71
C LEU A 6 -20.11 11.58 -15.12
N LYS A 7 -21.14 12.25 -14.59
CA LYS A 7 -20.96 13.45 -13.76
C LYS A 7 -20.30 13.13 -12.42
N PHE A 8 -20.55 11.97 -11.80
CA PHE A 8 -19.93 11.54 -10.55
C PHE A 8 -18.46 11.13 -10.75
N LEU A 9 -18.11 10.47 -11.85
CA LEU A 9 -16.71 10.19 -12.20
C LEU A 9 -15.95 11.49 -12.55
N LYS A 10 -16.60 12.42 -13.22
CA LYS A 10 -16.08 13.80 -13.38
C LYS A 10 -16.10 14.58 -12.07
N LEU A 11 -17.01 14.30 -11.13
CA LEU A 11 -17.06 14.87 -9.78
C LEU A 11 -16.10 14.15 -8.81
N GLY A 12 -15.78 12.88 -8.96
CA GLY A 12 -14.73 12.21 -8.20
C GLY A 12 -13.37 12.87 -8.42
N PHE A 13 -13.09 13.32 -9.65
CA PHE A 13 -11.99 14.25 -9.93
C PHE A 13 -12.27 15.70 -9.47
N SER A 14 -13.49 16.05 -9.12
CA SER A 14 -13.93 17.41 -8.75
C SER A 14 -14.23 17.57 -7.25
N ILE A 15 -14.25 16.52 -6.43
CA ILE A 15 -14.31 16.63 -4.97
C ILE A 15 -12.97 17.13 -4.39
N PHE A 16 -11.87 17.01 -5.16
CA PHE A 16 -10.64 17.78 -4.94
C PHE A 16 -10.64 19.18 -5.57
N LYS A 17 -11.79 19.64 -6.11
CA LYS A 17 -12.03 21.04 -6.49
C LYS A 17 -12.62 21.84 -5.32
N GLY A 18 -11.98 21.84 -4.17
CA GLY A 18 -11.78 23.09 -3.46
C GLY A 18 -10.75 23.86 -4.27
N ASP A 19 -11.18 24.99 -4.86
CA ASP A 19 -10.41 25.90 -5.70
C ASP A 19 -9.36 25.19 -6.58
N ALA A 20 -9.67 25.01 -7.86
CA ALA A 20 -8.76 24.37 -8.81
C ALA A 20 -7.44 25.16 -8.83
N LEU A 21 -6.48 24.69 -8.00
CA LEU A 21 -5.09 25.10 -8.15
C LEU A 21 -4.72 24.74 -9.60
N ASP A 22 -4.42 25.71 -10.42
CA ASP A 22 -3.79 25.51 -11.72
C ASP A 22 -2.62 24.55 -11.53
N HIS A 23 -2.34 23.65 -12.49
CA HIS A 23 -1.25 22.67 -12.35
C HIS A 23 0.09 23.33 -12.01
N LYS A 24 0.32 24.55 -12.47
CA LYS A 24 1.50 25.34 -12.12
C LYS A 24 1.45 25.81 -10.67
N SER A 25 0.28 26.20 -10.16
CA SER A 25 0.09 26.60 -8.78
C SER A 25 0.17 25.41 -7.79
N LEU A 26 -0.27 24.20 -8.20
CA LEU A 26 -0.12 22.98 -7.39
C LEU A 26 1.36 22.58 -7.27
N HIS A 27 2.12 22.65 -8.37
CA HIS A 27 3.55 22.37 -8.36
C HIS A 27 4.29 23.29 -7.38
N ASP A 28 4.11 24.61 -7.54
CA ASP A 28 4.78 25.61 -6.70
C ASP A 28 4.35 25.48 -5.23
N ALA A 29 3.06 25.29 -4.96
CA ALA A 29 2.54 25.11 -3.61
C ALA A 29 3.07 23.82 -2.96
N ALA A 30 3.21 22.73 -3.71
CA ALA A 30 3.79 21.49 -3.19
C ALA A 30 5.27 21.65 -2.84
N LEU A 31 6.06 22.28 -3.69
CA LEU A 31 7.48 22.56 -3.38
C LEU A 31 7.62 23.46 -2.16
N GLU A 32 6.84 24.54 -2.10
CA GLU A 32 6.83 25.45 -0.94
C GLU A 32 6.45 24.74 0.36
N TYR A 33 5.43 23.87 0.33
CA TYR A 33 4.99 23.07 1.49
C TYR A 33 6.11 22.16 2.01
N HIS A 34 6.94 21.60 1.14
CA HIS A 34 8.03 20.70 1.54
C HIS A 34 9.28 21.48 2.04
N GLU A 35 9.45 22.72 1.60
CA GLU A 35 10.60 23.57 1.96
C GLU A 35 10.34 24.40 3.21
N LYS A 36 9.10 24.89 3.41
CA LYS A 36 8.76 25.88 4.43
C LYS A 36 7.83 25.36 5.52
N PRO A 37 7.89 25.91 6.79
CA PRO A 37 8.88 26.86 7.30
C PRO A 37 10.26 26.24 7.51
N VAL A 38 10.35 24.91 7.61
CA VAL A 38 11.56 24.09 7.64
C VAL A 38 11.33 22.83 6.82
N PRO A 39 12.36 22.31 6.12
CA PRO A 39 12.24 21.05 5.38
C PRO A 39 11.85 19.87 6.28
N GLY A 40 11.10 18.91 5.69
CA GLY A 40 10.63 17.71 6.38
C GLY A 40 9.23 17.86 6.99
N LYS A 41 8.55 16.72 7.20
CA LYS A 41 7.15 16.68 7.65
C LYS A 41 6.97 16.32 9.12
N PHE A 42 8.02 15.90 9.81
CA PHE A 42 8.00 15.57 11.24
C PHE A 42 9.30 15.96 11.92
N LYS A 43 9.30 15.99 13.24
CA LYS A 43 10.46 16.24 14.06
C LYS A 43 10.50 15.29 15.25
N ILE A 44 11.69 15.07 15.80
CA ILE A 44 11.88 14.32 17.04
C ILE A 44 11.68 15.28 18.20
N VAL A 45 10.89 14.86 19.20
CA VAL A 45 10.66 15.62 20.43
C VAL A 45 10.98 14.76 21.64
N ILE A 46 11.50 15.39 22.70
CA ILE A 46 11.77 14.75 23.99
C ILE A 46 10.44 14.53 24.72
N THR A 47 10.22 13.34 25.29
CA THR A 47 8.99 12.97 26.02
C THR A 47 9.21 12.84 27.52
N LYS A 48 10.45 12.98 28.00
CA LYS A 48 10.84 12.90 29.41
C LYS A 48 11.44 14.21 29.87
N PRO A 49 11.34 14.55 31.16
CA PRO A 49 12.08 15.69 31.70
C PRO A 49 13.59 15.54 31.47
N ALA A 50 14.27 16.62 31.12
CA ALA A 50 15.71 16.68 30.90
C ALA A 50 16.31 18.04 31.35
N GLU A 51 15.71 18.63 32.38
CA GLU A 51 16.04 19.99 32.86
C GLU A 51 17.10 19.98 33.97
N THR A 52 17.15 18.90 34.74
CA THR A 52 18.03 18.80 35.90
C THR A 52 19.10 17.72 35.74
N ALA A 53 20.19 17.83 36.53
CA ALA A 53 21.21 16.77 36.60
C ALA A 53 20.63 15.43 37.07
N GLY A 54 19.59 15.46 37.93
CA GLY A 54 18.85 14.25 38.32
C GLY A 54 18.11 13.61 37.16
N ASP A 55 17.44 14.39 36.33
CA ASP A 55 16.76 13.90 35.13
C ASP A 55 17.75 13.23 34.18
N LEU A 56 18.89 13.88 33.94
CA LEU A 56 19.93 13.35 33.06
C LEU A 56 20.56 12.07 33.62
N THR A 57 20.71 11.96 34.94
CA THR A 57 21.18 10.75 35.62
C THR A 57 20.23 9.58 35.37
N LEU A 58 18.94 9.81 35.40
CA LEU A 58 17.92 8.76 35.12
C LEU A 58 17.80 8.47 33.62
N ALA A 59 17.86 9.52 32.78
CA ALA A 59 17.65 9.39 31.34
C ALA A 59 18.85 8.73 30.63
N TYR A 60 20.07 8.89 31.16
CA TYR A 60 21.29 8.38 30.56
C TYR A 60 22.16 7.66 31.59
N SER A 61 23.37 8.11 31.86
CA SER A 61 24.31 7.41 32.74
C SER A 61 24.25 7.95 34.15
N PRO A 62 24.16 7.09 35.22
CA PRO A 62 24.17 5.63 35.20
C PRO A 62 22.77 4.98 35.14
N GLY A 63 21.69 5.72 35.32
CA GLY A 63 20.33 5.17 35.53
C GLY A 63 19.80 4.32 34.38
N VAL A 64 20.23 4.58 33.14
CA VAL A 64 19.84 3.82 31.95
C VAL A 64 20.28 2.34 32.01
N ALA A 65 21.25 2.00 32.86
CA ALA A 65 21.69 0.61 33.05
C ALA A 65 20.56 -0.30 33.58
N GLU A 66 19.66 0.22 34.40
CA GLU A 66 18.59 -0.56 35.01
C GLU A 66 17.60 -1.13 33.94
N PRO A 67 16.98 -0.31 33.06
CA PRO A 67 16.14 -0.86 32.01
C PRO A 67 16.91 -1.73 31.00
N VAL A 68 18.20 -1.49 30.75
CA VAL A 68 19.02 -2.39 29.92
C VAL A 68 19.10 -3.78 30.53
N LEU A 69 19.36 -3.87 31.83
CA LEU A 69 19.44 -5.16 32.55
C LEU A 69 18.10 -5.88 32.58
N GLU A 70 16.99 -5.16 32.74
CA GLU A 70 15.66 -5.78 32.71
C GLU A 70 15.31 -6.30 31.31
N ILE A 71 15.58 -5.55 30.26
CA ILE A 71 15.37 -5.99 28.85
C ILE A 71 16.27 -7.19 28.53
N ALA A 72 17.52 -7.21 29.02
CA ALA A 72 18.41 -8.34 28.81
C ALA A 72 17.89 -9.64 29.47
N LYS A 73 17.22 -9.55 30.63
CA LYS A 73 16.56 -10.69 31.30
C LYS A 73 15.28 -11.10 30.55
N ASN A 74 14.50 -10.13 30.13
CA ASN A 74 13.21 -10.35 29.44
C ASN A 74 13.06 -9.39 28.27
N PRO A 75 13.36 -9.82 27.01
CA PRO A 75 13.29 -8.97 25.82
C PRO A 75 11.95 -8.27 25.60
N SER A 76 10.83 -8.82 26.10
CA SER A 76 9.51 -8.20 25.99
C SER A 76 9.39 -6.89 26.78
N ASP A 77 10.26 -6.64 27.75
CA ASP A 77 10.30 -5.39 28.51
C ASP A 77 10.81 -4.20 27.66
N ALA A 78 11.35 -4.46 26.46
CA ALA A 78 11.62 -3.39 25.48
C ALA A 78 10.35 -2.59 25.13
N TYR A 79 9.18 -3.23 25.07
CA TYR A 79 7.89 -2.58 24.83
C TYR A 79 7.44 -1.69 26.00
N ARG A 80 7.95 -1.95 27.21
CA ARG A 80 7.64 -1.20 28.43
C ARG A 80 8.57 -0.04 28.66
N TYR A 81 9.86 -0.22 28.40
CA TYR A 81 10.90 0.73 28.78
C TYR A 81 11.41 1.60 27.62
N THR A 82 11.00 1.32 26.38
CA THR A 82 11.42 2.07 25.19
C THR A 82 10.23 2.51 24.33
N GLY A 83 10.51 3.29 23.30
CA GLY A 83 9.52 3.69 22.30
C GLY A 83 9.13 2.59 21.30
N LYS A 84 9.72 1.37 21.41
CA LYS A 84 9.51 0.27 20.45
C LYS A 84 8.03 -0.02 20.22
N GLY A 85 7.23 -0.09 21.28
CA GLY A 85 5.80 -0.48 21.20
C GLY A 85 4.90 0.49 20.42
N ASN A 86 5.34 1.73 20.21
CA ASN A 86 4.60 2.73 19.43
C ASN A 86 5.44 3.29 18.28
N SER A 87 6.29 2.47 17.66
CA SER A 87 7.11 2.87 16.54
C SER A 87 6.97 1.91 15.36
N VAL A 88 6.90 2.45 14.14
CA VAL A 88 6.85 1.72 12.87
C VAL A 88 7.95 2.24 11.95
N ALA A 89 8.71 1.32 11.35
CA ALA A 89 9.58 1.68 10.23
C ALA A 89 8.79 1.68 8.93
N ILE A 90 8.86 2.76 8.16
CA ILE A 90 8.36 2.81 6.78
C ILE A 90 9.55 2.59 5.88
N ILE A 91 9.61 1.45 5.20
CA ILE A 91 10.80 1.03 4.47
C ILE A 91 10.51 0.92 2.97
N SER A 92 11.31 1.62 2.18
CA SER A 92 11.20 1.65 0.72
C SER A 92 12.56 1.54 0.06
N ASN A 93 12.56 1.05 -1.19
CA ASN A 93 13.71 1.21 -2.10
C ASN A 93 13.38 2.12 -3.30
N GLY A 94 12.20 2.71 -3.32
CA GLY A 94 11.76 3.66 -4.32
C GLY A 94 11.64 3.10 -5.73
N THR A 95 11.29 1.82 -5.87
CA THR A 95 11.20 1.14 -7.18
C THR A 95 9.82 1.22 -7.82
N ALA A 96 8.79 1.71 -7.09
CA ALA A 96 7.41 1.86 -7.57
C ALA A 96 6.71 3.11 -7.04
N ILE A 97 7.36 4.27 -7.12
CA ILE A 97 6.89 5.52 -6.51
C ILE A 97 5.66 6.07 -7.25
N LEU A 98 4.49 6.08 -6.60
CA LEU A 98 3.25 6.80 -7.00
C LEU A 98 2.89 6.75 -8.51
N GLY A 99 3.22 5.67 -9.21
CA GLY A 99 3.02 5.61 -10.66
C GLY A 99 4.12 6.31 -11.48
N LEU A 100 5.08 6.95 -10.84
CA LEU A 100 6.27 7.53 -11.49
C LEU A 100 7.33 6.47 -11.81
N GLY A 101 7.21 5.30 -11.17
CA GLY A 101 8.09 4.16 -11.39
C GLY A 101 9.34 4.18 -10.52
N ASN A 102 10.44 3.63 -11.05
CA ASN A 102 11.69 3.48 -10.32
C ASN A 102 12.54 4.78 -10.40
N LEU A 103 12.44 5.61 -9.38
CA LEU A 103 13.27 6.82 -9.24
C LEU A 103 14.33 6.68 -8.13
N GLY A 104 14.33 5.54 -7.43
CA GLY A 104 15.29 5.20 -6.40
C GLY A 104 14.93 5.71 -5.00
N PRO A 105 15.69 5.22 -3.99
CA PRO A 105 15.33 5.42 -2.58
C PRO A 105 15.31 6.89 -2.15
N LEU A 106 16.29 7.69 -2.54
CA LEU A 106 16.33 9.10 -2.12
C LEU A 106 15.13 9.90 -2.63
N ALA A 107 14.67 9.61 -3.85
CA ALA A 107 13.51 10.28 -4.43
C ALA A 107 12.18 9.85 -3.79
N SER A 108 12.12 8.68 -3.13
CA SER A 108 10.93 8.23 -2.41
C SER A 108 10.73 8.93 -1.06
N LYS A 109 11.78 9.53 -0.49
CA LYS A 109 11.74 10.13 0.85
C LYS A 109 10.55 11.07 1.09
N PRO A 110 10.17 12.00 0.22
CA PRO A 110 9.00 12.85 0.45
C PRO A 110 7.69 12.06 0.59
N VAL A 111 7.56 10.93 -0.11
CA VAL A 111 6.40 10.04 -0.01
C VAL A 111 6.42 9.31 1.33
N MET A 112 7.58 8.78 1.73
CA MET A 112 7.74 8.05 2.99
C MET A 112 7.52 8.94 4.21
N GLU A 113 8.02 10.18 4.20
CA GLU A 113 7.69 11.19 5.22
C GLU A 113 6.17 11.50 5.23
N GLY A 114 5.52 11.51 4.06
CA GLY A 114 4.07 11.63 3.96
C GLY A 114 3.35 10.47 4.64
N LYS A 115 3.80 9.24 4.42
CA LYS A 115 3.27 8.05 5.09
C LYS A 115 3.47 8.14 6.61
N ALA A 116 4.64 8.57 7.08
CA ALA A 116 4.91 8.78 8.51
C ALA A 116 3.96 9.81 9.13
N LEU A 117 3.68 10.90 8.42
CA LEU A 117 2.69 11.90 8.84
C LEU A 117 1.30 11.27 8.99
N LEU A 118 0.87 10.41 8.05
CA LEU A 118 -0.43 9.74 8.12
C LEU A 118 -0.52 8.78 9.31
N PHE A 119 0.52 7.97 9.56
CA PHE A 119 0.59 7.10 10.75
C PHE A 119 0.44 7.90 12.05
N ASN A 120 1.14 9.01 12.16
CA ASN A 120 1.04 9.86 13.34
C ASN A 120 -0.33 10.53 13.45
N ARG A 121 -0.82 11.14 12.35
CA ARG A 121 -2.06 11.92 12.34
C ARG A 121 -3.29 11.08 12.64
N PHE A 122 -3.36 9.86 12.11
CA PHE A 122 -4.58 9.03 12.17
C PHE A 122 -4.50 7.91 13.21
N ALA A 123 -3.31 7.43 13.54
CA ALA A 123 -3.14 6.31 14.46
C ALA A 123 -2.30 6.64 15.71
N HIS A 124 -1.76 7.86 15.82
CA HIS A 124 -0.85 8.28 16.90
C HIS A 124 0.38 7.37 17.04
N ILE A 125 0.82 6.76 15.93
CA ILE A 125 2.02 5.92 15.85
C ILE A 125 3.20 6.80 15.40
N ASN A 126 4.34 6.66 16.08
CA ASN A 126 5.59 7.28 15.67
C ASN A 126 6.18 6.45 14.52
N ALA A 127 6.16 6.99 13.32
CA ALA A 127 6.74 6.32 12.17
C ALA A 127 8.00 7.03 11.70
N ILE A 128 9.00 6.24 11.29
CA ILE A 128 10.29 6.72 10.78
C ILE A 128 10.51 6.07 9.43
N ASP A 129 10.80 6.89 8.44
CA ASP A 129 11.10 6.44 7.08
C ASP A 129 12.57 6.03 6.93
N ILE A 130 12.78 4.94 6.19
CA ILE A 130 14.10 4.35 5.91
C ILE A 130 14.17 3.98 4.44
N GLU A 131 14.96 4.73 3.69
CA GLU A 131 15.15 4.52 2.27
C GLU A 131 16.38 3.65 2.03
N VAL A 132 16.15 2.41 1.57
CA VAL A 132 17.19 1.40 1.40
C VAL A 132 17.73 1.39 -0.03
N LYS A 133 19.01 1.69 -0.19
CA LYS A 133 19.73 1.54 -1.46
C LYS A 133 20.31 0.14 -1.56
N ASN A 134 19.55 -0.77 -2.15
CA ASN A 134 19.94 -2.16 -2.35
C ASN A 134 20.27 -2.46 -3.84
N LYS A 135 21.05 -3.49 -4.08
CA LYS A 135 21.33 -4.02 -5.42
C LYS A 135 20.55 -5.30 -5.70
N THR A 136 20.27 -6.07 -4.67
CA THR A 136 19.57 -7.35 -4.74
C THR A 136 18.42 -7.41 -3.74
N VAL A 137 17.45 -8.30 -3.96
CA VAL A 137 16.36 -8.59 -3.02
C VAL A 137 16.92 -9.05 -1.67
N ASP A 138 17.93 -9.92 -1.68
CA ASP A 138 18.56 -10.44 -0.46
C ASP A 138 19.21 -9.34 0.38
N GLU A 139 19.89 -8.36 -0.25
CA GLU A 139 20.44 -7.21 0.46
C GLU A 139 19.35 -6.39 1.15
N PHE A 140 18.20 -6.19 0.50
CA PHE A 140 17.07 -5.49 1.09
C PHE A 140 16.53 -6.25 2.30
N ILE A 141 16.23 -7.54 2.11
CA ILE A 141 15.70 -8.41 3.17
C ILE A 141 16.63 -8.42 4.38
N THR A 142 17.94 -8.66 4.17
CA THR A 142 18.94 -8.71 5.24
C THR A 142 19.04 -7.35 5.98
N THR A 143 19.00 -6.23 5.23
CA THR A 143 19.04 -4.90 5.83
C THR A 143 17.85 -4.67 6.75
N VAL A 144 16.66 -5.01 6.29
CA VAL A 144 15.41 -4.83 7.08
C VAL A 144 15.40 -5.76 8.29
N GLU A 145 15.77 -7.02 8.12
CA GLU A 145 15.88 -7.99 9.21
C GLU A 145 16.81 -7.48 10.33
N CYS A 146 17.98 -6.94 9.97
CA CYS A 146 18.95 -6.42 10.94
C CYS A 146 18.43 -5.25 11.80
N ILE A 147 17.48 -4.46 11.31
CA ILE A 147 16.96 -3.29 12.04
C ILE A 147 15.57 -3.54 12.65
N ALA A 148 14.91 -4.64 12.31
CA ALA A 148 13.51 -4.92 12.63
C ALA A 148 13.21 -4.85 14.12
N ASP A 149 14.11 -5.35 14.98
CA ASP A 149 13.92 -5.36 16.42
C ASP A 149 13.89 -3.96 17.08
N THR A 150 14.30 -2.93 16.37
CA THR A 150 14.19 -1.54 16.83
C THR A 150 12.73 -1.06 16.88
N PHE A 151 11.85 -1.63 16.05
CA PHE A 151 10.49 -1.17 15.82
C PHE A 151 9.44 -2.14 16.37
N GLY A 152 8.23 -1.64 16.59
CA GLY A 152 7.06 -2.45 16.92
C GLY A 152 6.39 -3.06 15.69
N GLY A 153 6.71 -2.55 14.49
CA GLY A 153 6.22 -3.06 13.22
C GLY A 153 6.94 -2.44 12.02
N ILE A 154 6.75 -3.03 10.86
CA ILE A 154 7.35 -2.60 9.59
C ILE A 154 6.25 -2.41 8.55
N ASN A 155 6.20 -1.24 7.94
CA ASN A 155 5.44 -0.93 6.73
C ASN A 155 6.39 -0.90 5.53
N LEU A 156 6.21 -1.81 4.59
CA LEU A 156 6.88 -1.77 3.29
C LEU A 156 6.07 -0.91 2.34
N GLU A 157 6.73 -0.02 1.58
CA GLU A 157 6.08 0.95 0.72
C GLU A 157 6.85 1.13 -0.59
N ASP A 158 6.13 1.35 -1.70
CA ASP A 158 6.71 1.70 -3.02
C ASP A 158 7.77 0.69 -3.52
N ILE A 159 7.60 -0.60 -3.24
CA ILE A 159 8.44 -1.70 -3.72
C ILE A 159 7.74 -2.38 -4.89
N LYS A 160 8.38 -2.42 -6.04
CA LYS A 160 7.77 -2.97 -7.26
C LYS A 160 7.50 -4.48 -7.19
N ALA A 161 6.48 -4.91 -7.89
CA ALA A 161 6.27 -6.32 -8.20
C ALA A 161 7.19 -6.78 -9.35
N PRO A 162 7.68 -8.05 -9.34
CA PRO A 162 7.30 -9.13 -8.42
C PRO A 162 8.11 -9.17 -7.10
N GLU A 163 9.16 -8.37 -6.95
CA GLU A 163 10.10 -8.41 -5.83
C GLU A 163 9.40 -8.18 -4.48
N CYS A 164 8.39 -7.31 -4.44
CA CYS A 164 7.65 -7.00 -3.21
C CYS A 164 7.01 -8.24 -2.56
N PHE A 165 6.57 -9.22 -3.35
CA PHE A 165 5.97 -10.45 -2.83
C PHE A 165 6.98 -11.34 -2.11
N GLU A 166 8.18 -11.47 -2.66
CA GLU A 166 9.28 -12.22 -2.06
C GLU A 166 9.78 -11.53 -0.79
N ILE A 167 10.04 -10.23 -0.88
CA ILE A 167 10.52 -9.41 0.24
C ILE A 167 9.57 -9.53 1.44
N GLU A 168 8.28 -9.32 1.24
CA GLU A 168 7.32 -9.39 2.32
C GLU A 168 7.25 -10.79 2.93
N ARG A 169 7.12 -11.83 2.11
CA ARG A 169 7.06 -13.23 2.59
C ARG A 169 8.27 -13.64 3.41
N GLU A 170 9.46 -13.24 2.97
CA GLU A 170 10.70 -13.57 3.70
C GLU A 170 10.81 -12.77 4.99
N LEU A 171 10.48 -11.48 4.99
CA LEU A 171 10.52 -10.66 6.21
C LEU A 171 9.49 -11.11 7.25
N ILE A 172 8.28 -11.52 6.83
CA ILE A 172 7.29 -12.10 7.75
C ILE A 172 7.84 -13.35 8.46
N LYS A 173 8.68 -14.15 7.79
CA LYS A 173 9.27 -15.35 8.39
C LYS A 173 10.45 -15.05 9.32
N ARG A 174 11.22 -13.99 9.02
CA ARG A 174 12.49 -13.69 9.69
C ARG A 174 12.36 -12.70 10.84
N CYS A 175 11.39 -11.79 10.75
CA CYS A 175 11.20 -10.74 11.75
C CYS A 175 10.26 -11.18 12.86
N ASN A 176 10.55 -10.76 14.10
CA ASN A 176 9.70 -10.99 15.27
C ASN A 176 8.65 -9.88 15.49
N VAL A 177 8.45 -9.03 14.50
CA VAL A 177 7.48 -7.93 14.50
C VAL A 177 6.57 -8.04 13.27
N PRO A 178 5.35 -7.51 13.30
CA PRO A 178 4.48 -7.46 12.13
C PRO A 178 5.15 -6.77 10.94
N VAL A 179 5.07 -7.39 9.77
CA VAL A 179 5.50 -6.83 8.48
C VAL A 179 4.30 -6.73 7.57
N PHE A 180 4.09 -5.56 6.97
CA PHE A 180 2.92 -5.25 6.15
C PHE A 180 3.34 -4.43 4.94
N HIS A 181 2.95 -4.87 3.74
CA HIS A 181 3.20 -4.12 2.50
C HIS A 181 1.91 -3.38 2.10
N ASP A 182 1.90 -2.06 2.24
CA ASP A 182 0.69 -1.27 2.09
C ASP A 182 0.13 -1.28 0.66
N ASP A 183 0.98 -1.18 -0.36
CA ASP A 183 0.55 -1.25 -1.77
C ASP A 183 -0.16 -2.56 -2.13
N GLN A 184 0.10 -3.63 -1.38
CA GLN A 184 -0.63 -4.89 -1.48
C GLN A 184 -1.88 -4.84 -0.60
N HIS A 185 -1.68 -4.87 0.72
CA HIS A 185 -2.72 -5.19 1.69
C HIS A 185 -3.57 -3.98 2.09
N GLY A 186 -3.00 -2.78 2.18
CA GLY A 186 -3.76 -1.56 2.45
C GLY A 186 -4.74 -1.28 1.33
N THR A 187 -4.27 -1.34 0.08
CA THR A 187 -5.11 -1.19 -1.11
C THR A 187 -6.18 -2.29 -1.18
N ALA A 188 -5.83 -3.53 -0.86
CA ALA A 188 -6.79 -4.64 -0.84
C ALA A 188 -7.89 -4.45 0.21
N ILE A 189 -7.54 -4.03 1.43
CA ILE A 189 -8.49 -3.83 2.52
C ILE A 189 -9.51 -2.75 2.16
N VAL A 190 -9.06 -1.58 1.71
CA VAL A 190 -9.97 -0.46 1.41
C VAL A 190 -10.83 -0.75 0.18
N SER A 191 -10.26 -1.38 -0.85
CA SER A 191 -10.99 -1.77 -2.07
C SER A 191 -12.04 -2.83 -1.76
N CYS A 192 -11.68 -3.87 -1.00
CA CYS A 192 -12.62 -4.93 -0.62
C CYS A 192 -13.78 -4.36 0.24
N ALA A 193 -13.48 -3.51 1.22
CA ALA A 193 -14.51 -2.86 2.03
C ALA A 193 -15.47 -2.02 1.18
N GLY A 194 -14.95 -1.24 0.24
CA GLY A 194 -15.75 -0.46 -0.70
C GLY A 194 -16.63 -1.33 -1.59
N ILE A 195 -16.06 -2.39 -2.17
CA ILE A 195 -16.76 -3.32 -3.05
C ILE A 195 -17.86 -4.07 -2.31
N LEU A 196 -17.60 -4.61 -1.11
CA LEU A 196 -18.60 -5.33 -0.31
C LEU A 196 -19.82 -4.43 0.00
N ASN A 197 -19.56 -3.20 0.43
CA ASN A 197 -20.64 -2.23 0.68
C ASN A 197 -21.42 -1.87 -0.61
N ALA A 198 -20.70 -1.65 -1.72
CA ALA A 198 -21.34 -1.30 -2.99
C ALA A 198 -22.18 -2.47 -3.54
N VAL A 199 -21.69 -3.71 -3.48
CA VAL A 199 -22.43 -4.92 -3.87
C VAL A 199 -23.72 -5.05 -3.06
N GLN A 200 -23.66 -4.84 -1.74
CA GLN A 200 -24.83 -4.87 -0.86
C GLN A 200 -25.82 -3.77 -1.23
N LEU A 201 -25.36 -2.53 -1.44
CA LEU A 201 -26.21 -1.39 -1.84
C LEU A 201 -26.89 -1.61 -3.20
N GLN A 202 -26.27 -2.35 -4.12
CA GLN A 202 -26.83 -2.71 -5.41
C GLN A 202 -27.77 -3.91 -5.34
N GLY A 203 -27.92 -4.54 -4.17
CA GLY A 203 -28.76 -5.73 -3.97
C GLY A 203 -28.20 -6.98 -4.65
N LYS A 204 -26.87 -7.04 -4.85
CA LYS A 204 -26.17 -8.18 -5.43
C LYS A 204 -25.51 -9.01 -4.33
N LYS A 205 -25.13 -10.25 -4.68
CA LYS A 205 -24.28 -11.09 -3.83
C LYS A 205 -22.90 -11.21 -4.47
N LEU A 206 -21.84 -11.12 -3.70
CA LEU A 206 -20.47 -11.16 -4.22
C LEU A 206 -20.18 -12.47 -4.98
N GLU A 207 -20.67 -13.60 -4.51
CA GLU A 207 -20.54 -14.94 -5.11
C GLU A 207 -21.16 -15.03 -6.51
N ASP A 208 -22.14 -14.17 -6.82
CA ASP A 208 -22.82 -14.14 -8.11
C ASP A 208 -22.17 -13.16 -9.09
N CYS A 209 -21.36 -12.24 -8.61
CA CYS A 209 -20.78 -11.17 -9.40
C CYS A 209 -19.67 -11.66 -10.34
N LYS A 210 -19.70 -11.20 -11.59
CA LYS A 210 -18.56 -11.26 -12.51
C LYS A 210 -17.60 -10.11 -12.15
N VAL A 211 -16.37 -10.45 -11.81
CA VAL A 211 -15.35 -9.51 -11.37
C VAL A 211 -14.24 -9.37 -12.42
N VAL A 212 -13.88 -8.16 -12.76
CA VAL A 212 -12.74 -7.85 -13.63
C VAL A 212 -11.75 -7.00 -12.86
N CYS A 213 -10.53 -7.48 -12.69
CA CYS A 213 -9.42 -6.75 -12.09
C CYS A 213 -8.43 -6.33 -13.18
N VAL A 214 -8.28 -5.03 -13.41
CA VAL A 214 -7.36 -4.46 -14.40
C VAL A 214 -6.06 -4.06 -13.72
N GLY A 215 -5.07 -4.92 -13.84
CA GLY A 215 -3.76 -4.81 -13.21
C GLY A 215 -3.38 -6.09 -12.46
N ALA A 216 -2.21 -6.63 -12.76
CA ALA A 216 -1.66 -7.84 -12.15
C ALA A 216 -0.34 -7.55 -11.41
N GLY A 217 -0.24 -6.36 -10.82
CA GLY A 217 0.83 -5.92 -9.94
C GLY A 217 0.50 -6.19 -8.46
N ALA A 218 1.23 -5.55 -7.55
CA ALA A 218 1.08 -5.70 -6.11
C ALA A 218 -0.38 -5.55 -5.65
N ALA A 219 -1.01 -4.42 -5.96
CA ALA A 219 -2.40 -4.14 -5.60
C ALA A 219 -3.39 -5.13 -6.23
N GLY A 220 -3.26 -5.40 -7.55
CA GLY A 220 -4.19 -6.28 -8.26
C GLY A 220 -4.19 -7.70 -7.71
N VAL A 221 -3.03 -8.25 -7.40
CA VAL A 221 -2.87 -9.56 -6.79
C VAL A 221 -3.53 -9.60 -5.41
N ALA A 222 -3.19 -8.67 -4.54
CA ALA A 222 -3.70 -8.66 -3.17
C ALA A 222 -5.22 -8.38 -3.10
N CYS A 223 -5.72 -7.44 -3.90
CA CYS A 223 -7.17 -7.19 -4.01
C CYS A 223 -7.94 -8.43 -4.48
N SER A 224 -7.40 -9.12 -5.49
CA SER A 224 -8.03 -10.33 -6.02
C SER A 224 -8.09 -11.45 -5.00
N ASP A 225 -6.99 -11.69 -4.28
CA ASP A 225 -6.94 -12.67 -3.21
C ASP A 225 -7.95 -12.37 -2.11
N LEU A 226 -8.01 -11.11 -1.66
CA LEU A 226 -8.91 -10.73 -0.60
C LEU A 226 -10.38 -10.82 -1.03
N LEU A 227 -10.72 -10.43 -2.26
CA LEU A 227 -12.09 -10.57 -2.78
C LEU A 227 -12.51 -12.04 -2.93
N ILE A 228 -11.61 -12.91 -3.40
CA ILE A 228 -11.88 -14.35 -3.48
C ILE A 228 -12.04 -14.93 -2.08
N ALA A 229 -11.20 -14.55 -1.12
CA ALA A 229 -11.34 -14.97 0.28
C ALA A 229 -12.63 -14.45 0.93
N ALA A 230 -13.14 -13.28 0.50
CA ALA A 230 -14.40 -12.71 0.95
C ALA A 230 -15.64 -13.35 0.29
N GLY A 231 -15.47 -14.25 -0.67
CA GLY A 231 -16.54 -15.02 -1.30
C GLY A 231 -16.80 -14.77 -2.78
N ALA A 232 -15.94 -14.00 -3.48
CA ALA A 232 -16.04 -13.90 -4.94
C ALA A 232 -15.74 -15.25 -5.61
N ASP A 233 -16.58 -15.66 -6.57
CA ASP A 233 -16.38 -16.89 -7.32
C ASP A 233 -15.18 -16.77 -8.26
N LYS A 234 -14.14 -17.55 -7.99
CA LYS A 234 -12.91 -17.58 -8.81
C LYS A 234 -13.19 -17.88 -10.29
N ASN A 235 -14.24 -18.64 -10.61
CA ASN A 235 -14.61 -18.96 -12.00
C ASN A 235 -15.21 -17.76 -12.73
N LYS A 236 -15.73 -16.76 -11.99
CA LYS A 236 -16.26 -15.50 -12.51
C LYS A 236 -15.28 -14.34 -12.35
N PHE A 237 -14.05 -14.62 -11.91
CA PHE A 237 -13.01 -13.63 -11.67
C PHE A 237 -11.99 -13.59 -12.81
N PHE A 238 -11.81 -12.42 -13.43
CA PHE A 238 -10.91 -12.22 -14.58
C PHE A 238 -9.87 -11.16 -14.25
N MET A 239 -8.63 -11.59 -14.07
CA MET A 239 -7.50 -10.66 -13.95
C MET A 239 -6.94 -10.34 -15.33
N VAL A 240 -6.68 -9.05 -15.57
CA VAL A 240 -6.21 -8.53 -16.86
C VAL A 240 -4.89 -7.81 -16.67
N ASP A 241 -3.90 -8.15 -17.50
CA ASP A 241 -2.64 -7.41 -17.60
C ASP A 241 -2.44 -6.84 -19.01
N ARG A 242 -1.25 -6.29 -19.31
CA ARG A 242 -0.91 -5.73 -20.63
C ARG A 242 -1.07 -6.69 -21.82
N HIS A 243 -1.20 -7.98 -21.55
CA HIS A 243 -1.35 -9.04 -22.56
C HIS A 243 -2.79 -9.59 -22.63
N GLY A 244 -3.74 -8.95 -21.94
CA GLY A 244 -5.14 -9.39 -21.84
C GLY A 244 -5.45 -10.20 -20.59
N VAL A 245 -6.53 -10.97 -20.61
CA VAL A 245 -6.96 -11.83 -19.51
C VAL A 245 -5.90 -12.90 -19.24
N ILE A 246 -5.63 -13.20 -17.97
CA ILE A 246 -4.67 -14.24 -17.57
C ILE A 246 -5.28 -15.63 -17.87
N ARG A 247 -4.72 -16.33 -18.86
CA ARG A 247 -5.21 -17.61 -19.40
C ARG A 247 -4.07 -18.61 -19.56
N SER A 248 -4.40 -19.90 -19.64
CA SER A 248 -3.40 -20.96 -19.84
C SER A 248 -2.73 -20.92 -21.21
N ASP A 249 -3.44 -20.45 -22.26
CA ASP A 249 -2.94 -20.36 -23.64
C ASP A 249 -1.85 -19.27 -23.83
N ARG A 250 -1.57 -18.48 -22.80
CA ARG A 250 -0.52 -17.46 -22.74
C ARG A 250 0.51 -17.71 -21.61
N ALA A 251 0.81 -18.96 -21.32
CA ALA A 251 1.65 -19.36 -20.19
C ALA A 251 3.01 -18.67 -20.12
N GLN A 252 3.63 -18.31 -21.26
CA GLN A 252 4.89 -17.57 -21.33
C GLN A 252 4.86 -16.17 -20.68
N TYR A 253 3.67 -15.61 -20.46
CA TYR A 253 3.48 -14.32 -19.78
C TYR A 253 2.99 -14.48 -18.33
N ASN A 254 2.65 -15.71 -17.92
CA ASN A 254 2.12 -15.99 -16.59
C ASN A 254 3.25 -16.37 -15.63
N ASN A 255 3.97 -15.36 -15.13
CA ASN A 255 5.04 -15.51 -14.15
C ASN A 255 4.63 -15.01 -12.76
N GLY A 256 5.46 -15.31 -11.76
CA GLY A 256 5.23 -14.90 -10.38
C GLY A 256 3.89 -15.38 -9.82
N GLU A 257 3.05 -14.43 -9.40
CA GLU A 257 1.75 -14.72 -8.77
C GLU A 257 0.60 -15.01 -9.78
N LYS A 258 0.80 -14.68 -11.06
CA LYS A 258 -0.24 -14.76 -12.09
C LYS A 258 -0.83 -16.15 -12.34
N PRO A 259 -0.07 -17.26 -12.30
CA PRO A 259 -0.62 -18.61 -12.60
C PRO A 259 -1.83 -18.97 -11.77
N ARG A 260 -1.96 -18.47 -10.56
CA ARG A 260 -3.09 -18.77 -9.67
C ARG A 260 -4.40 -18.07 -10.06
N PHE A 261 -4.33 -17.07 -10.97
CA PHE A 261 -5.48 -16.35 -11.50
C PHE A 261 -5.85 -16.75 -12.94
N VAL A 262 -5.29 -17.84 -13.44
CA VAL A 262 -5.64 -18.38 -14.76
C VAL A 262 -7.13 -18.71 -14.79
N ASN A 263 -7.83 -18.13 -15.78
CA ASN A 263 -9.23 -18.41 -16.05
C ASN A 263 -9.47 -18.54 -17.55
N ASP A 264 -9.79 -19.74 -18.01
CA ASP A 264 -10.01 -20.07 -19.43
C ASP A 264 -11.48 -19.95 -19.86
N ALA A 265 -12.37 -19.56 -18.94
CA ALA A 265 -13.82 -19.47 -19.17
C ALA A 265 -14.20 -18.19 -19.94
N GLY A 266 -13.88 -18.11 -21.21
CA GLY A 266 -14.46 -17.13 -22.12
C GLY A 266 -13.51 -15.97 -22.52
N PRO A 267 -13.51 -14.81 -21.86
CA PRO A 267 -12.87 -13.59 -22.40
C PRO A 267 -11.35 -13.71 -22.53
N LYS A 268 -10.79 -13.08 -23.58
CA LYS A 268 -9.35 -12.99 -23.84
C LYS A 268 -8.83 -11.56 -23.67
N THR A 269 -9.67 -10.58 -23.98
CA THR A 269 -9.33 -9.17 -23.94
C THR A 269 -10.00 -8.47 -22.76
N LEU A 270 -9.54 -7.25 -22.44
CA LEU A 270 -10.17 -6.39 -21.43
C LEU A 270 -11.64 -6.11 -21.79
N SER A 271 -11.92 -5.72 -23.03
CA SER A 271 -13.26 -5.36 -23.45
C SER A 271 -14.22 -6.55 -23.40
N GLU A 272 -13.78 -7.74 -23.80
CA GLU A 272 -14.57 -8.97 -23.64
C GLU A 272 -14.82 -9.30 -22.17
N ALA A 273 -13.84 -9.05 -21.29
CA ALA A 273 -14.01 -9.27 -19.86
C ALA A 273 -15.00 -8.28 -19.25
N CYS A 274 -14.95 -7.00 -19.64
CA CYS A 274 -15.87 -5.95 -19.18
C CYS A 274 -17.32 -6.22 -19.56
N ALA A 275 -17.58 -6.87 -20.69
CA ALA A 275 -18.95 -7.16 -21.13
C ALA A 275 -19.74 -7.94 -20.06
N GLY A 276 -20.75 -7.28 -19.47
CA GLY A 276 -21.60 -7.84 -18.42
C GLY A 276 -20.90 -8.03 -17.07
N ALA A 277 -19.77 -7.39 -16.81
CA ALA A 277 -19.10 -7.44 -15.51
C ALA A 277 -19.85 -6.62 -14.46
N ASP A 278 -20.03 -7.18 -13.28
CA ASP A 278 -20.68 -6.55 -12.14
C ASP A 278 -19.73 -5.65 -11.37
N ILE A 279 -18.46 -6.03 -11.31
CA ILE A 279 -17.41 -5.32 -10.58
C ILE A 279 -16.23 -5.08 -11.52
N LEU A 280 -15.78 -3.82 -11.61
CA LEU A 280 -14.58 -3.43 -12.36
C LEU A 280 -13.60 -2.73 -11.42
N LEU A 281 -12.53 -3.43 -11.05
CA LEU A 281 -11.46 -2.92 -10.20
C LEU A 281 -10.26 -2.47 -11.05
N GLY A 282 -10.02 -1.17 -11.12
CA GLY A 282 -8.88 -0.60 -11.84
C GLY A 282 -7.72 -0.27 -10.90
N VAL A 283 -6.65 -1.06 -10.94
CA VAL A 283 -5.43 -0.92 -10.11
C VAL A 283 -4.15 -0.97 -10.97
N SER A 284 -4.23 -0.38 -12.14
CA SER A 284 -3.13 -0.28 -13.11
C SER A 284 -2.84 1.19 -13.47
N GLY A 285 -2.61 1.51 -14.71
CA GLY A 285 -2.35 2.89 -15.17
C GLY A 285 -3.59 3.58 -15.73
N PRO A 286 -3.52 4.90 -15.94
CA PRO A 286 -4.61 5.66 -16.52
C PRO A 286 -4.82 5.31 -18.01
N GLY A 287 -6.05 5.53 -18.51
CA GLY A 287 -6.39 5.44 -19.94
C GLY A 287 -6.50 4.02 -20.50
N LEU A 288 -6.49 2.98 -19.68
CA LEU A 288 -6.62 1.58 -20.13
C LEU A 288 -8.08 1.17 -20.34
N ILE A 289 -8.98 1.71 -19.54
CA ILE A 289 -10.43 1.44 -19.59
C ILE A 289 -11.08 2.51 -20.45
N THR A 290 -11.79 2.09 -21.49
CA THR A 290 -12.48 2.99 -22.42
C THR A 290 -13.92 3.26 -21.98
N GLU A 291 -14.54 4.29 -22.54
CA GLU A 291 -15.96 4.55 -22.33
C GLU A 291 -16.83 3.38 -22.82
N ALA A 292 -16.45 2.73 -23.92
CA ALA A 292 -17.13 1.55 -24.43
C ALA A 292 -17.07 0.36 -23.46
N ASP A 293 -15.93 0.16 -22.79
CA ASP A 293 -15.79 -0.88 -21.75
C ASP A 293 -16.74 -0.60 -20.58
N LEU A 294 -16.80 0.67 -20.11
CA LEU A 294 -17.71 1.05 -19.02
C LEU A 294 -19.19 0.90 -19.39
N MET A 295 -19.53 1.21 -20.65
CA MET A 295 -20.91 1.06 -21.16
C MET A 295 -21.32 -0.41 -21.33
N SER A 296 -20.37 -1.32 -21.43
CA SER A 296 -20.61 -2.76 -21.60
C SER A 296 -20.85 -3.51 -20.27
N LEU A 297 -20.63 -2.85 -19.12
CA LEU A 297 -20.79 -3.46 -17.80
C LEU A 297 -22.24 -3.88 -17.53
N ALA A 298 -22.44 -4.76 -16.56
CA ALA A 298 -23.76 -5.18 -16.11
C ALA A 298 -24.61 -3.99 -15.60
N PRO A 299 -25.94 -4.13 -15.53
CA PRO A 299 -26.77 -3.13 -14.84
C PRO A 299 -26.33 -2.92 -13.40
N LYS A 300 -26.25 -1.67 -12.97
CA LYS A 300 -25.79 -1.23 -11.64
C LYS A 300 -24.39 -1.83 -11.29
N PRO A 301 -23.37 -1.50 -12.05
CA PRO A 301 -22.01 -2.00 -11.78
C PRO A 301 -21.40 -1.31 -10.55
N VAL A 302 -20.36 -1.95 -10.01
CA VAL A 302 -19.51 -1.46 -8.92
C VAL A 302 -18.11 -1.19 -9.46
#